data_655bd647d1a5e3fe722c7e2ae719037d
#
_entry.id   655bd647d1a5e3fe722c7e2ae719037d
#
_cell.length_a   1.000
_cell.length_b   1.000
_cell.length_c   1.000
_cell.angle_alpha   90.00
_cell.angle_beta   90.00
_cell.angle_gamma   90.00
#
_symmetry.space_group_name_H-M   'P 1'
#
loop_
_entity.id
_entity.type
_entity.pdbx_description
1 polymer ?
#
loop_
_entity_poly.entity_id
_entity_poly.type
_entity_poly.pdbx_seq_one_letter_code
_entity_poly.pdbx_strand_id
1 'polypeptide(L)'
;ELAAEAGVEHHAPMAHLAELVNEALKKGRKIHFLPPYRFDTQIQIMDLLNIHPSKQKEAASLPLIQAIVKLRSVKSLEEIEELEHAATIGHKMHTTAMRLCRPGVTEQYIGGQIDGIAASYGCIVSFQSIVTMHGEIMHGNPSPRALEAGRLMLCDAGAETNENYCSDNTRTTPISGKYTQRQKEIYQIVVDCHDLALDVAKPGVRWWDVHFDVCRLMTNRLKELGLMKGDTEEALRAGAHALFLPHGLGHMMGLDVHDMEGLGQI
;
A
#
# COMPACT_ATOMS: atom_id res chain seq x y z
N GLU A 1 8.04 34.26 -4.94
CA GLU A 1 8.49 33.26 -5.93
C GLU A 1 7.91 31.88 -5.63
N LEU A 2 8.28 31.20 -4.53
CA LEU A 2 7.79 29.85 -4.20
C LEU A 2 6.25 29.71 -4.15
N ALA A 3 5.53 30.71 -3.63
CA ALA A 3 4.07 30.71 -3.60
C ALA A 3 3.45 30.74 -5.00
N ALA A 4 4.06 31.49 -5.93
CA ALA A 4 3.62 31.56 -7.31
C ALA A 4 3.88 30.26 -8.08
N GLU A 5 5.02 29.60 -7.81
CA GLU A 5 5.35 28.27 -8.35
C GLU A 5 4.39 27.21 -7.84
N ALA A 6 3.99 27.27 -6.57
CA ALA A 6 3.02 26.37 -5.96
C ALA A 6 1.55 26.71 -6.31
N GLY A 7 1.29 27.76 -7.09
CA GLY A 7 -0.08 28.20 -7.42
C GLY A 7 -0.87 28.73 -6.23
N VAL A 8 -0.20 29.18 -5.17
CA VAL A 8 -0.82 29.63 -3.89
C VAL A 8 -0.82 31.16 -3.83
N GLU A 9 -2.01 31.75 -3.74
CA GLU A 9 -2.14 33.24 -3.66
C GLU A 9 -1.72 33.81 -2.30
N HIS A 10 -2.01 33.07 -1.22
CA HIS A 10 -1.75 33.54 0.15
C HIS A 10 -0.82 32.58 0.89
N HIS A 11 0.20 33.12 1.51
CA HIS A 11 1.14 32.36 2.34
C HIS A 11 1.55 33.18 3.56
N ALA A 12 1.96 32.50 4.61
CA ALA A 12 2.49 33.11 5.82
C ALA A 12 3.56 32.21 6.45
N PRO A 13 4.49 32.77 7.23
CA PRO A 13 5.42 31.98 8.02
C PRO A 13 4.67 31.06 8.98
N MET A 14 5.18 29.82 9.19
CA MET A 14 4.61 28.86 10.16
C MET A 14 4.46 29.43 11.57
N ALA A 15 5.31 30.39 11.96
CA ALA A 15 5.20 31.09 13.26
C ALA A 15 3.85 31.82 13.45
N HIS A 16 3.16 32.17 12.36
CA HIS A 16 1.86 32.84 12.43
C HIS A 16 0.68 31.85 12.55
N LEU A 17 0.91 30.55 12.45
CA LEU A 17 -0.17 29.54 12.48
C LEU A 17 -1.03 29.63 13.75
N ALA A 18 -0.39 29.75 14.92
CA ALA A 18 -1.11 29.85 16.20
C ALA A 18 -1.97 31.11 16.29
N GLU A 19 -1.47 32.25 15.78
CA GLU A 19 -2.23 33.50 15.72
C GLU A 19 -3.45 33.40 14.82
N LEU A 20 -3.28 32.83 13.60
CA LEU A 20 -4.36 32.63 12.64
C LEU A 20 -5.43 31.68 13.18
N VAL A 21 -5.04 30.59 13.82
CA VAL A 21 -5.95 29.65 14.47
C VAL A 21 -6.73 30.34 15.60
N ASN A 22 -6.06 31.06 16.47
CA ASN A 22 -6.69 31.80 17.56
C ASN A 22 -7.67 32.87 17.04
N GLU A 23 -7.33 33.61 15.99
CA GLU A 23 -8.23 34.58 15.36
C GLU A 23 -9.47 33.88 14.77
N ALA A 24 -9.30 32.73 14.12
CA ALA A 24 -10.42 31.98 13.60
C ALA A 24 -11.37 31.53 14.71
N LEU A 25 -10.83 31.02 15.82
CA LEU A 25 -11.60 30.60 17.00
C LEU A 25 -12.33 31.79 17.63
N LYS A 26 -11.68 32.95 17.77
CA LYS A 26 -12.32 34.21 18.28
C LYS A 26 -13.51 34.65 17.40
N LYS A 27 -13.44 34.40 16.10
CA LYS A 27 -14.52 34.64 15.13
C LYS A 27 -15.60 33.58 15.12
N GLY A 28 -15.56 32.61 16.04
CA GLY A 28 -16.51 31.48 16.12
C GLY A 28 -16.36 30.45 15.01
N ARG A 29 -15.24 30.45 14.27
CA ARG A 29 -14.99 29.45 13.22
C ARG A 29 -14.55 28.14 13.85
N LYS A 30 -15.03 27.04 13.28
CA LYS A 30 -14.57 25.70 13.62
C LYS A 30 -13.26 25.40 12.90
N ILE A 31 -12.28 24.87 13.62
CA ILE A 31 -11.05 24.34 13.03
C ILE A 31 -11.27 22.86 12.69
N HIS A 32 -11.00 22.51 11.46
CA HIS A 32 -11.12 21.14 10.95
C HIS A 32 -9.73 20.53 10.81
N PHE A 33 -9.58 19.29 11.25
CA PHE A 33 -8.35 18.51 11.11
C PHE A 33 -8.69 17.03 10.88
N LEU A 34 -7.73 16.29 10.29
CA LEU A 34 -7.80 14.85 10.08
C LEU A 34 -7.34 14.10 11.32
N PRO A 35 -7.70 12.79 11.48
CA PRO A 35 -7.17 11.97 12.57
C PRO A 35 -5.64 11.94 12.50
N PRO A 36 -4.92 12.46 13.51
CA PRO A 36 -3.45 12.48 13.47
C PRO A 36 -2.90 11.10 13.86
N TYR A 37 -1.99 10.56 13.06
CA TYR A 37 -1.26 9.33 13.38
C TYR A 37 0.20 9.61 13.81
N ARG A 38 0.76 10.77 13.45
CA ARG A 38 2.11 11.20 13.83
C ARG A 38 2.10 11.94 15.17
N PHE A 39 3.07 11.64 16.02
CA PHE A 39 3.17 12.28 17.34
C PHE A 39 3.44 13.78 17.28
N ASP A 40 4.24 14.26 16.32
CA ASP A 40 4.50 15.67 16.09
C ASP A 40 3.20 16.44 15.76
N THR A 41 2.36 15.88 14.89
CA THR A 41 1.03 16.43 14.56
C THR A 41 0.11 16.41 15.78
N GLN A 42 0.15 15.34 16.59
CA GLN A 42 -0.66 15.28 17.82
C GLN A 42 -0.27 16.37 18.81
N ILE A 43 1.04 16.64 18.98
CA ILE A 43 1.54 17.71 19.84
C ILE A 43 1.09 19.08 19.29
N GLN A 44 1.24 19.30 17.98
CA GLN A 44 0.83 20.54 17.34
C GLN A 44 -0.68 20.83 17.52
N ILE A 45 -1.54 19.82 17.34
CA ILE A 45 -2.98 19.94 17.56
C ILE A 45 -3.27 20.24 19.04
N MET A 46 -2.58 19.61 19.96
CA MET A 46 -2.72 19.87 21.38
C MET A 46 -2.35 21.33 21.72
N ASP A 47 -1.25 21.83 21.19
CA ASP A 47 -0.79 23.20 21.44
C ASP A 47 -1.73 24.25 20.81
N LEU A 48 -2.26 23.98 19.60
CA LEU A 48 -3.11 24.92 18.89
C LEU A 48 -4.56 24.92 19.37
N LEU A 49 -5.10 23.76 19.74
CA LEU A 49 -6.54 23.58 20.00
C LEU A 49 -6.84 23.14 21.44
N ASN A 50 -5.83 22.90 22.26
CA ASN A 50 -5.96 22.35 23.62
C ASN A 50 -6.74 21.02 23.66
N ILE A 51 -6.54 20.14 22.64
CA ILE A 51 -7.16 18.83 22.56
C ILE A 51 -6.10 17.78 22.88
N HIS A 52 -6.26 17.07 23.99
CA HIS A 52 -5.32 16.03 24.40
C HIS A 52 -5.25 14.91 23.32
N PRO A 53 -4.06 14.32 23.04
CA PRO A 53 -3.87 13.28 22.00
C PRO A 53 -4.89 12.13 22.05
N SER A 54 -5.25 11.68 23.27
CA SER A 54 -6.26 10.60 23.45
C SER A 54 -7.67 10.97 22.97
N LYS A 55 -7.95 12.25 22.69
CA LYS A 55 -9.25 12.75 22.23
C LYS A 55 -9.24 13.23 20.78
N GLN A 56 -8.08 13.35 20.17
CA GLN A 56 -7.96 13.94 18.83
C GLN A 56 -8.64 13.11 17.76
N LYS A 57 -8.58 11.78 17.86
CA LYS A 57 -9.28 10.88 16.90
C LYS A 57 -10.80 11.10 16.94
N GLU A 58 -11.39 11.23 18.12
CA GLU A 58 -12.83 11.50 18.30
C GLU A 58 -13.21 12.92 17.86
N ALA A 59 -12.28 13.89 18.01
CA ALA A 59 -12.50 15.29 17.67
C ALA A 59 -12.23 15.60 16.18
N ALA A 60 -11.65 14.66 15.44
CA ALA A 60 -11.38 14.84 14.02
C ALA A 60 -12.66 15.13 13.23
N SER A 61 -12.51 15.86 12.14
CA SER A 61 -13.66 16.36 11.38
C SER A 61 -14.17 15.36 10.36
N LEU A 62 -15.27 14.70 10.65
CA LEU A 62 -15.95 13.80 9.70
C LEU A 62 -16.29 14.49 8.35
N PRO A 63 -16.86 15.72 8.31
CA PRO A 63 -17.06 16.40 7.03
C PRO A 63 -15.79 16.64 6.22
N LEU A 64 -14.65 16.92 6.87
CA LEU A 64 -13.37 17.07 6.19
C LEU A 64 -12.88 15.73 5.63
N ILE A 65 -12.96 14.66 6.41
CA ILE A 65 -12.63 13.30 5.97
C ILE A 65 -13.46 12.94 4.73
N GLN A 66 -14.77 13.11 4.78
CA GLN A 66 -15.67 12.81 3.66
C GLN A 66 -15.36 13.63 2.41
N ALA A 67 -15.00 14.91 2.56
CA ALA A 67 -14.63 15.77 1.44
C ALA A 67 -13.32 15.29 0.78
N ILE A 68 -12.32 14.93 1.58
CA ILE A 68 -11.04 14.40 1.09
C ILE A 68 -11.22 13.05 0.41
N VAL A 69 -11.97 12.14 1.02
CA VAL A 69 -12.27 10.83 0.42
C VAL A 69 -12.97 11.00 -0.93
N LYS A 70 -13.94 11.90 -1.01
CA LYS A 70 -14.63 12.19 -2.27
C LYS A 70 -13.69 12.73 -3.35
N LEU A 71 -12.73 13.57 -3.01
CA LEU A 71 -11.77 14.13 -3.95
C LEU A 71 -10.74 13.07 -4.42
N ARG A 72 -10.24 12.24 -3.50
CA ARG A 72 -9.16 11.30 -3.77
C ARG A 72 -9.62 9.94 -4.30
N SER A 73 -10.92 9.59 -4.16
CA SER A 73 -11.42 8.27 -4.59
C SER A 73 -11.50 8.11 -6.11
N VAL A 74 -11.70 9.20 -6.85
CA VAL A 74 -11.76 9.19 -8.31
C VAL A 74 -10.58 9.99 -8.84
N LYS A 75 -9.67 9.30 -9.51
CA LYS A 75 -8.44 9.90 -10.04
C LYS A 75 -8.73 10.68 -11.33
N SER A 76 -8.09 11.84 -11.48
CA SER A 76 -8.06 12.57 -12.76
C SER A 76 -7.15 11.86 -13.77
N LEU A 77 -7.12 12.35 -15.01
CA LEU A 77 -6.23 11.78 -16.02
C LEU A 77 -4.75 12.03 -15.68
N GLU A 78 -4.45 13.20 -15.13
CA GLU A 78 -3.10 13.57 -14.70
C GLU A 78 -2.64 12.68 -13.53
N GLU A 79 -3.52 12.40 -12.58
CA GLU A 79 -3.22 11.47 -11.47
C GLU A 79 -2.96 10.03 -11.97
N ILE A 80 -3.72 9.60 -13.01
CA ILE A 80 -3.50 8.29 -13.64
C ILE A 80 -2.15 8.25 -14.35
N GLU A 81 -1.76 9.30 -15.07
CA GLU A 81 -0.45 9.39 -15.72
C GLU A 81 0.70 9.28 -14.70
N GLU A 82 0.58 9.92 -13.55
CA GLU A 82 1.57 9.82 -12.46
C GLU A 82 1.62 8.42 -11.82
N LEU A 83 0.47 7.78 -11.62
CA LEU A 83 0.40 6.40 -11.15
C LEU A 83 1.04 5.43 -12.15
N GLU A 84 0.82 5.61 -13.46
CA GLU A 84 1.46 4.81 -14.51
C GLU A 84 2.97 5.06 -14.57
N HIS A 85 3.42 6.30 -14.34
CA HIS A 85 4.83 6.63 -14.22
C HIS A 85 5.45 5.89 -13.03
N ALA A 86 4.85 5.98 -11.84
CA ALA A 86 5.28 5.24 -10.65
C ALA A 86 5.34 3.73 -10.91
N ALA A 87 4.30 3.16 -11.55
CA ALA A 87 4.24 1.75 -11.91
C ALA A 87 5.34 1.34 -12.92
N THR A 88 5.70 2.22 -13.85
CA THR A 88 6.80 2.00 -14.79
C THR A 88 8.16 1.89 -14.07
N ILE A 89 8.38 2.70 -13.04
CA ILE A 89 9.57 2.61 -12.21
C ILE A 89 9.53 1.32 -11.38
N GLY A 90 8.39 1.01 -10.74
CA GLY A 90 8.16 -0.23 -10.01
C GLY A 90 8.41 -1.47 -10.88
N HIS A 91 7.99 -1.47 -12.15
CA HIS A 91 8.30 -2.53 -13.10
C HIS A 91 9.81 -2.75 -13.28
N LYS A 92 10.60 -1.67 -13.34
CA LYS A 92 12.07 -1.76 -13.45
C LYS A 92 12.69 -2.29 -12.15
N MET A 93 12.15 -1.91 -10.99
CA MET A 93 12.56 -2.45 -9.70
C MET A 93 12.34 -3.97 -9.67
N HIS A 94 11.14 -4.44 -9.99
CA HIS A 94 10.79 -5.87 -10.01
C HIS A 94 11.58 -6.69 -11.02
N THR A 95 11.72 -6.21 -12.25
CA THR A 95 12.51 -6.92 -13.27
C THR A 95 13.98 -7.00 -12.89
N THR A 96 14.51 -6.04 -12.17
CA THR A 96 15.86 -6.08 -11.62
C THR A 96 15.97 -7.09 -10.48
N ALA A 97 15.02 -7.11 -9.54
CA ALA A 97 14.96 -8.12 -8.49
C ALA A 97 14.95 -9.54 -9.08
N MET A 98 14.12 -9.78 -10.10
CA MET A 98 14.07 -11.06 -10.80
C MET A 98 15.41 -11.47 -11.46
N ARG A 99 16.12 -10.53 -12.09
CA ARG A 99 17.43 -10.78 -12.72
C ARG A 99 18.53 -11.08 -11.69
N LEU A 100 18.45 -10.48 -10.52
CA LEU A 100 19.40 -10.67 -9.42
C LEU A 100 19.08 -11.90 -8.56
N CYS A 101 17.86 -12.44 -8.67
CA CYS A 101 17.38 -13.57 -7.89
C CYS A 101 18.11 -14.87 -8.28
N ARG A 102 19.18 -15.19 -7.51
CA ARG A 102 19.96 -16.42 -7.68
C ARG A 102 20.61 -16.85 -6.36
N PRO A 103 20.93 -18.14 -6.18
CA PRO A 103 21.58 -18.62 -4.97
C PRO A 103 22.84 -17.83 -4.61
N GLY A 104 23.00 -17.53 -3.33
CA GLY A 104 24.17 -16.85 -2.78
C GLY A 104 24.11 -15.32 -2.79
N VAL A 105 23.20 -14.70 -3.55
CA VAL A 105 22.93 -13.25 -3.46
C VAL A 105 22.14 -12.98 -2.18
N THR A 106 22.43 -11.89 -1.46
CA THR A 106 21.71 -11.57 -0.22
C THR A 106 20.43 -10.77 -0.49
N GLU A 107 19.42 -10.93 0.37
CA GLU A 107 18.17 -10.17 0.33
C GLU A 107 18.45 -8.65 0.35
N GLN A 108 19.32 -8.20 1.26
CA GLN A 108 19.70 -6.78 1.38
C GLN A 108 20.41 -6.22 0.14
N TYR A 109 21.20 -7.04 -0.57
CA TYR A 109 21.85 -6.59 -1.81
C TYR A 109 20.79 -6.29 -2.87
N ILE A 110 19.82 -7.20 -3.04
CA ILE A 110 18.72 -7.00 -4.00
C ILE A 110 17.88 -5.79 -3.60
N GLY A 111 17.52 -5.66 -2.31
CA GLY A 111 16.81 -4.50 -1.78
C GLY A 111 17.50 -3.19 -2.13
N GLY A 112 18.79 -3.07 -1.82
CA GLY A 112 19.58 -1.86 -2.15
C GLY A 112 19.66 -1.57 -3.65
N GLN A 113 19.69 -2.61 -4.51
CA GLN A 113 19.71 -2.40 -5.96
C GLN A 113 18.38 -1.87 -6.48
N ILE A 114 17.24 -2.40 -6.00
CA ILE A 114 15.92 -1.94 -6.45
C ILE A 114 15.59 -0.56 -5.90
N ASP A 115 15.95 -0.25 -4.65
CA ASP A 115 15.79 1.09 -4.07
C ASP A 115 16.63 2.13 -4.84
N GLY A 116 17.84 1.75 -5.26
CA GLY A 116 18.68 2.56 -6.12
C GLY A 116 18.07 2.88 -7.49
N ILE A 117 17.18 2.02 -8.00
CA ILE A 117 16.43 2.32 -9.23
C ILE A 117 15.45 3.46 -8.99
N ALA A 118 14.63 3.44 -7.94
CA ALA A 118 13.74 4.55 -7.61
C ALA A 118 14.54 5.86 -7.51
N ALA A 119 15.65 5.85 -6.75
CA ALA A 119 16.52 7.01 -6.60
C ALA A 119 17.13 7.49 -7.92
N SER A 120 17.44 6.59 -8.87
CA SER A 120 18.00 6.96 -10.19
C SER A 120 17.02 7.69 -11.09
N TYR A 121 15.71 7.61 -10.78
CA TYR A 121 14.63 8.37 -11.43
C TYR A 121 14.27 9.65 -10.66
N GLY A 122 15.04 10.01 -9.61
CA GLY A 122 14.73 11.14 -8.75
C GLY A 122 13.56 10.89 -7.79
N CYS A 123 13.11 9.64 -7.69
CA CYS A 123 12.01 9.18 -6.87
C CYS A 123 12.50 8.59 -5.55
N ILE A 124 11.61 8.43 -4.58
CA ILE A 124 11.85 7.63 -3.38
C ILE A 124 11.10 6.30 -3.48
N VAL A 125 11.34 5.39 -2.54
CA VAL A 125 10.50 4.19 -2.41
C VAL A 125 9.17 4.55 -1.75
N SER A 126 8.06 4.02 -2.25
CA SER A 126 6.72 4.28 -1.70
C SER A 126 6.51 3.67 -0.30
N PHE A 127 7.27 2.65 0.02
CA PHE A 127 7.40 2.02 1.33
C PHE A 127 8.73 1.27 1.38
N GLN A 128 9.13 0.84 2.56
CA GLN A 128 10.35 0.06 2.69
C GLN A 128 10.26 -1.23 1.90
N SER A 129 11.10 -1.40 0.89
CA SER A 129 11.09 -2.59 0.03
C SER A 129 11.28 -3.88 0.83
N ILE A 130 10.47 -4.88 0.55
CA ILE A 130 10.53 -6.21 1.13
C ILE A 130 11.15 -7.15 0.12
N VAL A 131 12.29 -7.76 0.47
CA VAL A 131 12.91 -8.83 -0.32
C VAL A 131 13.25 -9.95 0.62
N THR A 132 12.56 -11.09 0.49
CA THR A 132 12.70 -12.16 1.49
C THR A 132 12.40 -13.56 0.92
N MET A 133 13.03 -14.58 1.50
CA MET A 133 12.64 -15.98 1.36
C MET A 133 11.56 -16.39 2.37
N HIS A 134 11.17 -15.53 3.28
CA HIS A 134 10.23 -15.74 4.37
C HIS A 134 9.00 -14.85 4.21
N GLY A 135 8.29 -15.00 3.08
CA GLY A 135 7.06 -14.25 2.80
C GLY A 135 5.98 -14.42 3.86
N GLU A 136 6.03 -15.48 4.66
CA GLU A 136 5.13 -15.71 5.79
C GLU A 136 5.28 -14.70 6.94
N ILE A 137 6.40 -13.95 6.98
CA ILE A 137 6.62 -12.87 7.96
C ILE A 137 5.89 -11.58 7.56
N MET A 138 5.50 -11.46 6.28
CA MET A 138 4.79 -10.33 5.68
C MET A 138 5.66 -9.06 5.57
N HIS A 139 5.83 -8.29 6.66
CA HIS A 139 6.54 -7.01 6.68
C HIS A 139 7.94 -7.16 7.30
N GLY A 140 8.85 -7.76 6.54
CA GLY A 140 10.26 -7.94 6.96
C GLY A 140 11.21 -7.10 6.12
N ASN A 141 12.25 -6.55 6.75
CA ASN A 141 13.31 -5.84 6.03
C ASN A 141 14.22 -6.83 5.30
N PRO A 142 14.78 -6.45 4.13
CA PRO A 142 15.82 -7.23 3.48
C PRO A 142 17.00 -7.48 4.43
N SER A 143 17.36 -8.74 4.61
CA SER A 143 18.37 -9.18 5.57
C SER A 143 19.71 -9.54 4.91
N PRO A 144 20.82 -9.69 5.65
CA PRO A 144 22.08 -10.20 5.11
C PRO A 144 22.02 -11.69 4.72
N ARG A 145 20.87 -12.34 4.84
CA ARG A 145 20.68 -13.75 4.49
C ARG A 145 20.85 -13.96 3.00
N ALA A 146 21.67 -14.94 2.63
CA ALA A 146 21.87 -15.35 1.24
C ALA A 146 20.66 -16.19 0.75
N LEU A 147 20.22 -15.94 -0.48
CA LEU A 147 19.18 -16.70 -1.14
C LEU A 147 19.60 -18.17 -1.32
N GLU A 148 18.70 -19.09 -1.01
CA GLU A 148 18.91 -20.53 -1.03
C GLU A 148 18.26 -21.19 -2.25
N ALA A 149 18.99 -22.09 -2.90
CA ALA A 149 18.46 -22.86 -4.02
C ALA A 149 17.21 -23.67 -3.61
N GLY A 150 16.22 -23.75 -4.50
CA GLY A 150 14.97 -24.48 -4.27
C GLY A 150 13.90 -23.70 -3.52
N ARG A 151 14.24 -22.53 -2.97
CA ARG A 151 13.26 -21.64 -2.34
C ARG A 151 12.69 -20.60 -3.31
N LEU A 152 11.73 -19.85 -2.84
CA LEU A 152 11.15 -18.70 -3.52
C LEU A 152 11.63 -17.40 -2.85
N MET A 153 11.78 -16.35 -3.63
CA MET A 153 12.00 -14.99 -3.16
C MET A 153 10.74 -14.18 -3.44
N LEU A 154 10.14 -13.64 -2.40
CA LEU A 154 9.12 -12.61 -2.48
C LEU A 154 9.83 -11.26 -2.58
N CYS A 155 9.40 -10.44 -3.52
CA CYS A 155 9.78 -9.04 -3.63
C CYS A 155 8.50 -8.21 -3.65
N ASP A 156 8.40 -7.28 -2.70
CA ASP A 156 7.34 -6.31 -2.59
C ASP A 156 7.94 -4.92 -2.54
N ALA A 157 7.68 -4.11 -3.57
CA ALA A 157 8.36 -2.84 -3.77
C ALA A 157 7.56 -1.92 -4.69
N GLY A 158 7.75 -0.63 -4.49
CA GLY A 158 7.18 0.41 -5.31
C GLY A 158 7.98 1.71 -5.22
N ALA A 159 7.67 2.64 -6.10
CA ALA A 159 8.26 3.97 -6.16
C ALA A 159 7.20 5.04 -5.91
N GLU A 160 7.61 6.12 -5.26
CA GLU A 160 6.85 7.35 -5.11
C GLU A 160 7.48 8.44 -5.96
N THR A 161 6.70 9.02 -6.87
CA THR A 161 7.15 10.08 -7.78
C THR A 161 7.34 11.41 -7.04
N ASN A 162 7.94 12.40 -7.71
CA ASN A 162 8.10 13.75 -7.16
C ASN A 162 6.75 14.44 -6.91
N GLU A 163 5.68 13.99 -7.58
CA GLU A 163 4.31 14.43 -7.37
C GLU A 163 3.59 13.63 -6.27
N ASN A 164 4.33 12.78 -5.54
CA ASN A 164 3.88 11.92 -4.44
C ASN A 164 2.89 10.82 -4.83
N TYR A 165 2.84 10.41 -6.09
CA TYR A 165 2.04 9.26 -6.51
C TYR A 165 2.84 7.97 -6.39
N CYS A 166 2.20 6.94 -5.81
CA CYS A 166 2.85 5.69 -5.44
C CYS A 166 2.55 4.56 -6.41
N SER A 167 3.50 3.63 -6.53
CA SER A 167 3.25 2.27 -7.02
C SER A 167 3.50 1.25 -5.91
N ASP A 168 2.85 0.10 -6.04
CA ASP A 168 2.91 -0.99 -5.08
C ASP A 168 2.64 -2.31 -5.79
N ASN A 169 3.62 -3.19 -5.81
CA ASN A 169 3.50 -4.50 -6.46
C ASN A 169 4.30 -5.57 -5.72
N THR A 170 3.73 -6.75 -5.63
CA THR A 170 4.45 -7.93 -5.15
C THR A 170 4.66 -8.96 -6.26
N ARG A 171 5.85 -9.54 -6.33
CA ARG A 171 6.18 -10.64 -7.23
C ARG A 171 7.02 -11.69 -6.51
N THR A 172 6.71 -12.97 -6.77
CA THR A 172 7.45 -14.10 -6.19
C THR A 172 8.21 -14.84 -7.28
N THR A 173 9.52 -15.02 -7.09
CA THR A 173 10.45 -15.54 -8.09
C THR A 173 11.18 -16.78 -7.56
N PRO A 174 11.34 -17.86 -8.36
CA PRO A 174 12.09 -19.05 -7.94
C PRO A 174 13.59 -18.77 -7.97
N ILE A 175 14.26 -18.94 -6.83
CA ILE A 175 15.70 -18.62 -6.67
C ILE A 175 16.59 -19.47 -7.58
N SER A 176 16.16 -20.70 -7.89
CA SER A 176 16.87 -21.58 -8.83
C SER A 176 16.51 -21.34 -10.32
N GLY A 177 15.79 -20.25 -10.63
CA GLY A 177 15.38 -19.91 -11.99
C GLY A 177 14.21 -20.75 -12.55
N LYS A 178 13.79 -21.80 -11.83
CA LYS A 178 12.66 -22.68 -12.20
C LYS A 178 11.86 -23.05 -10.97
N TYR A 179 10.53 -23.00 -11.09
CA TYR A 179 9.62 -23.51 -10.08
C TYR A 179 9.64 -25.03 -10.05
N THR A 180 9.58 -25.64 -8.87
CA THR A 180 9.20 -27.04 -8.71
C THR A 180 7.72 -27.23 -9.10
N GLN A 181 7.28 -28.48 -9.29
CA GLN A 181 5.88 -28.76 -9.61
C GLN A 181 4.93 -28.22 -8.53
N ARG A 182 5.24 -28.43 -7.26
CA ARG A 182 4.44 -27.93 -6.15
C ARG A 182 4.39 -26.39 -6.08
N GLN A 183 5.50 -25.74 -6.34
CA GLN A 183 5.54 -24.25 -6.42
C GLN A 183 4.68 -23.74 -7.57
N LYS A 184 4.69 -24.39 -8.74
CA LYS A 184 3.83 -24.01 -9.87
C LYS A 184 2.35 -24.15 -9.54
N GLU A 185 1.96 -25.23 -8.88
CA GLU A 185 0.56 -25.48 -8.49
C GLU A 185 0.05 -24.34 -7.59
N ILE A 186 0.83 -23.93 -6.58
CA ILE A 186 0.46 -22.83 -5.70
C ILE A 186 0.51 -21.48 -6.43
N TYR A 187 1.56 -21.24 -7.21
CA TYR A 187 1.71 -20.00 -7.97
C TYR A 187 0.56 -19.79 -8.96
N GLN A 188 0.10 -20.89 -9.61
CA GLN A 188 -1.03 -20.84 -10.54
C GLN A 188 -2.33 -20.44 -9.84
N ILE A 189 -2.55 -20.89 -8.60
CA ILE A 189 -3.71 -20.42 -7.80
C ILE A 189 -3.68 -18.89 -7.65
N VAL A 190 -2.51 -18.32 -7.35
CA VAL A 190 -2.38 -16.86 -7.18
C VAL A 190 -2.61 -16.13 -8.51
N VAL A 191 -2.10 -16.67 -9.63
CA VAL A 191 -2.35 -16.11 -10.98
C VAL A 191 -3.85 -16.16 -11.31
N ASP A 192 -4.50 -17.30 -11.12
CA ASP A 192 -5.94 -17.45 -11.35
C ASP A 192 -6.77 -16.47 -10.50
N CYS A 193 -6.35 -16.23 -9.24
CA CYS A 193 -6.98 -15.27 -8.33
C CYS A 193 -6.79 -13.83 -8.81
N HIS A 194 -5.59 -13.48 -9.27
CA HIS A 194 -5.28 -12.16 -9.82
C HIS A 194 -6.11 -11.88 -11.08
N ASP A 195 -6.16 -12.83 -12.01
CA ASP A 195 -6.92 -12.69 -13.25
C ASP A 195 -8.43 -12.57 -12.96
N LEU A 196 -8.96 -13.38 -12.03
CA LEU A 196 -10.35 -13.24 -11.58
C LEU A 196 -10.62 -11.84 -11.01
N ALA A 197 -9.73 -11.32 -10.16
CA ALA A 197 -9.91 -9.99 -9.57
C ALA A 197 -10.03 -8.90 -10.65
N LEU A 198 -9.18 -8.95 -11.69
CA LEU A 198 -9.25 -8.03 -12.83
C LEU A 198 -10.54 -8.20 -13.63
N ASP A 199 -11.00 -9.43 -13.81
CA ASP A 199 -12.20 -9.72 -14.58
C ASP A 199 -13.49 -9.24 -13.90
N VAL A 200 -13.56 -9.32 -12.57
CA VAL A 200 -14.78 -8.99 -11.81
C VAL A 200 -14.77 -7.57 -11.24
N ALA A 201 -13.61 -6.93 -11.10
CA ALA A 201 -13.49 -5.55 -10.61
C ALA A 201 -13.97 -4.56 -11.68
N LYS A 202 -15.28 -4.26 -11.67
CA LYS A 202 -15.94 -3.36 -12.63
C LYS A 202 -16.72 -2.26 -11.91
N PRO A 203 -17.01 -1.15 -12.58
CA PRO A 203 -17.83 -0.10 -12.00
C PRO A 203 -19.16 -0.65 -11.44
N GLY A 204 -19.46 -0.29 -10.19
CA GLY A 204 -20.66 -0.74 -9.47
C GLY A 204 -20.46 -2.03 -8.65
N VAL A 205 -19.39 -2.78 -8.83
CA VAL A 205 -19.05 -3.93 -7.98
C VAL A 205 -18.35 -3.45 -6.71
N ARG A 206 -18.78 -3.93 -5.56
CA ARG A 206 -18.12 -3.58 -4.29
C ARG A 206 -16.81 -4.35 -4.18
N TRP A 207 -15.75 -3.69 -3.70
CA TRP A 207 -14.44 -4.32 -3.46
C TRP A 207 -14.50 -5.54 -2.54
N TRP A 208 -15.42 -5.50 -1.57
CA TRP A 208 -15.73 -6.62 -0.69
C TRP A 208 -16.18 -7.87 -1.45
N ASP A 209 -17.04 -7.72 -2.45
CA ASP A 209 -17.53 -8.85 -3.25
C ASP A 209 -16.39 -9.44 -4.11
N VAL A 210 -15.55 -8.58 -4.71
CA VAL A 210 -14.33 -9.01 -5.42
C VAL A 210 -13.41 -9.82 -4.53
N HIS A 211 -13.17 -9.35 -3.28
CA HIS A 211 -12.35 -10.07 -2.31
C HIS A 211 -12.89 -11.47 -2.03
N PHE A 212 -14.19 -11.61 -1.77
CA PHE A 212 -14.78 -12.92 -1.48
C PHE A 212 -14.87 -13.85 -2.68
N ASP A 213 -15.01 -13.32 -3.90
CA ASP A 213 -14.93 -14.14 -5.12
C ASP A 213 -13.54 -14.72 -5.29
N VAL A 214 -12.49 -13.94 -5.04
CA VAL A 214 -11.10 -14.41 -5.03
C VAL A 214 -10.87 -15.44 -3.91
N CYS A 215 -11.34 -15.19 -2.69
CA CYS A 215 -11.22 -16.14 -1.57
C CYS A 215 -11.93 -17.46 -1.88
N ARG A 216 -13.07 -17.42 -2.56
CA ARG A 216 -13.83 -18.61 -3.00
C ARG A 216 -13.04 -19.42 -4.02
N LEU A 217 -12.49 -18.77 -5.05
CA LEU A 217 -11.64 -19.43 -6.04
C LEU A 217 -10.42 -20.08 -5.38
N MET A 218 -9.69 -19.30 -4.57
CA MET A 218 -8.52 -19.79 -3.84
C MET A 218 -8.85 -21.02 -2.97
N THR A 219 -9.93 -20.97 -2.19
CA THR A 219 -10.37 -22.07 -1.33
C THR A 219 -10.66 -23.33 -2.14
N ASN A 220 -11.36 -23.22 -3.28
CA ASN A 220 -11.65 -24.34 -4.15
C ASN A 220 -10.35 -24.96 -4.72
N ARG A 221 -9.42 -24.14 -5.21
CA ARG A 221 -8.14 -24.62 -5.73
C ARG A 221 -7.26 -25.26 -4.66
N LEU A 222 -7.24 -24.72 -3.44
CA LEU A 222 -6.53 -25.32 -2.31
C LEU A 222 -7.15 -26.67 -1.90
N LYS A 223 -8.46 -26.83 -2.02
CA LYS A 223 -9.14 -28.13 -1.80
C LYS A 223 -8.73 -29.17 -2.85
N GLU A 224 -8.64 -28.79 -4.14
CA GLU A 224 -8.16 -29.65 -5.22
C GLU A 224 -6.74 -30.19 -4.93
N LEU A 225 -5.90 -29.37 -4.28
CA LEU A 225 -4.55 -29.77 -3.85
C LEU A 225 -4.52 -30.52 -2.49
N GLY A 226 -5.68 -30.75 -1.85
CA GLY A 226 -5.78 -31.40 -0.55
C GLY A 226 -5.30 -30.54 0.64
N LEU A 227 -5.15 -29.24 0.46
CA LEU A 227 -4.69 -28.30 1.51
C LEU A 227 -5.84 -27.74 2.33
N MET A 228 -7.06 -27.81 1.83
CA MET A 228 -8.30 -27.45 2.55
C MET A 228 -9.34 -28.56 2.41
N LYS A 229 -10.36 -28.56 3.26
CA LYS A 229 -11.44 -29.55 3.33
C LYS A 229 -12.79 -28.87 3.56
N GLY A 230 -13.88 -29.64 3.44
CA GLY A 230 -15.22 -29.23 3.78
C GLY A 230 -15.92 -28.39 2.70
N ASP A 231 -17.03 -27.79 3.05
CA ASP A 231 -17.77 -26.88 2.18
C ASP A 231 -17.06 -25.53 2.06
N THR A 232 -17.05 -24.98 0.85
CA THR A 232 -16.33 -23.73 0.56
C THR A 232 -16.99 -22.52 1.23
N GLU A 233 -18.32 -22.45 1.20
CA GLU A 233 -19.03 -21.30 1.78
C GLU A 233 -18.97 -21.33 3.32
N GLU A 234 -18.95 -22.52 3.93
CA GLU A 234 -18.71 -22.67 5.36
C GLU A 234 -17.29 -22.26 5.74
N ALA A 235 -16.28 -22.66 4.94
CA ALA A 235 -14.89 -22.26 5.13
C ALA A 235 -14.72 -20.74 5.07
N LEU A 236 -15.38 -20.07 4.11
CA LEU A 236 -15.36 -18.63 3.99
C LEU A 236 -16.03 -17.94 5.19
N ARG A 237 -17.21 -18.39 5.60
CA ARG A 237 -17.90 -17.84 6.78
C ARG A 237 -17.13 -18.03 8.08
N ALA A 238 -16.40 -19.13 8.20
CA ALA A 238 -15.54 -19.42 9.33
C ALA A 238 -14.19 -18.68 9.29
N GLY A 239 -13.89 -17.97 8.19
CA GLY A 239 -12.60 -17.29 8.02
C GLY A 239 -11.43 -18.23 7.74
N ALA A 240 -11.66 -19.50 7.37
CA ALA A 240 -10.58 -20.48 7.15
C ALA A 240 -9.66 -20.11 5.98
N HIS A 241 -10.13 -19.36 4.98
CA HIS A 241 -9.32 -18.80 3.91
C HIS A 241 -8.20 -17.88 4.41
N ALA A 242 -8.38 -17.22 5.56
CA ALA A 242 -7.41 -16.32 6.15
C ALA A 242 -6.11 -17.02 6.60
N LEU A 243 -6.09 -18.35 6.69
CA LEU A 243 -4.85 -19.11 6.88
C LEU A 243 -3.88 -18.93 5.69
N PHE A 244 -4.39 -18.70 4.48
CA PHE A 244 -3.61 -18.56 3.25
C PHE A 244 -3.60 -17.13 2.71
N LEU A 245 -4.62 -16.33 3.00
CA LEU A 245 -4.73 -14.92 2.68
C LEU A 245 -5.21 -14.16 3.92
N PRO A 246 -4.30 -13.80 4.85
CA PRO A 246 -4.66 -13.20 6.14
C PRO A 246 -4.96 -11.70 6.08
N HIS A 247 -4.88 -11.08 4.92
CA HIS A 247 -5.11 -9.65 4.69
C HIS A 247 -6.15 -9.41 3.60
N GLY A 248 -6.49 -8.14 3.35
CA GLY A 248 -7.36 -7.75 2.23
C GLY A 248 -6.74 -8.07 0.87
N LEU A 249 -7.58 -8.13 -0.16
CA LEU A 249 -7.14 -8.40 -1.54
C LEU A 249 -6.24 -7.27 -2.08
N GLY A 250 -6.50 -6.04 -1.65
CA GLY A 250 -5.78 -4.85 -2.06
C GLY A 250 -6.38 -3.61 -1.42
N HIS A 251 -5.90 -2.47 -1.80
CA HIS A 251 -6.25 -1.17 -1.23
C HIS A 251 -6.26 -0.08 -2.33
N MET A 252 -6.82 1.08 -2.00
CA MET A 252 -6.68 2.25 -2.85
C MET A 252 -5.22 2.70 -2.88
N MET A 253 -4.79 3.24 -4.00
CA MET A 253 -3.46 3.79 -4.22
C MET A 253 -3.57 5.17 -4.87
N GLY A 254 -2.67 6.08 -4.52
CA GLY A 254 -2.68 7.46 -5.01
C GLY A 254 -1.53 8.25 -4.44
N LEU A 255 -1.86 9.37 -3.78
CA LEU A 255 -0.91 10.22 -3.04
C LEU A 255 -0.29 9.54 -1.81
N ASP A 256 -0.92 8.50 -1.31
CA ASP A 256 -0.35 7.57 -0.33
C ASP A 256 -0.41 6.16 -0.92
N VAL A 257 0.54 5.30 -0.57
CA VAL A 257 0.54 3.90 -1.02
C VAL A 257 -0.71 3.15 -0.57
N HIS A 258 -1.11 3.31 0.70
CA HIS A 258 -2.41 2.93 1.24
C HIS A 258 -3.32 4.15 1.27
N ASP A 259 -3.84 4.54 0.12
CA ASP A 259 -4.53 5.82 -0.06
C ASP A 259 -5.80 5.90 0.80
N MET A 260 -5.91 6.97 1.60
CA MET A 260 -7.03 7.28 2.50
C MET A 260 -7.24 6.30 3.67
N GLU A 261 -6.46 5.24 3.81
CA GLU A 261 -6.67 4.22 4.85
C GLU A 261 -6.54 4.82 6.26
N GLY A 262 -5.61 5.76 6.46
CA GLY A 262 -5.40 6.47 7.71
C GLY A 262 -6.55 7.39 8.13
N LEU A 263 -7.52 7.68 7.25
CA LEU A 263 -8.67 8.54 7.53
C LEU A 263 -9.78 7.82 8.32
N GLY A 264 -9.70 6.51 8.45
CA GLY A 264 -10.66 5.66 9.14
C GLY A 264 -11.72 5.08 8.20
N GLN A 265 -12.36 4.02 8.68
CA GLN A 265 -13.53 3.44 8.00
C GLN A 265 -14.77 4.20 8.47
N ILE A 266 -15.52 4.75 7.53
CA ILE A 266 -16.75 5.52 7.77
C ILE A 266 -17.91 4.74 7.15
#